data_e0d0d027b24a28c6e6bbcd4619212aef
#
_entry.id   e0d0d027b24a28c6e6bbcd4619212aef
#
_cell.length_a   1.000
_cell.length_b   1.000
_cell.length_c   1.000
_cell.angle_alpha   90.00
_cell.angle_beta   90.00
_cell.angle_gamma   90.00
#
_symmetry.space_group_name_H-M   'P 1'
#
loop_
_entity.id
_entity.type
_entity.pdbx_description
1 polymer ?
#
loop_
_entity_poly.entity_id
_entity_poly.type
_entity_poly.pdbx_seq_one_letter_code
_entity_poly.pdbx_strand_id
1 'polypeptide(L)'
;MRGPKAPKDPTKKRPSIYLMLDKNIAGIPDNYGNCRDTNFMEGRLLQQIKGICDEIDDDILKLLEHMDGFTKLVHSIGVSITAQKDEEKDSFITFTMQCYGKADKYGSGTQVTAKCPCNGEEVMIPVDEMNINENDDIIGAFHFDFPENCQGACVTLRFYLNDGYSVPEIEVDPPIDYESNAYDEMIERSLLNLGNVKRLKKAIEKAKRGEKVVVAYIGGSITQGAGAKPIHEMSYAYLSYRGFCERFTDNDGANVTFVKAGVGGTPSELGMVRYDKDVTNFGEIKPDVVIVEFAVNDEGDETEGVSYESLVRKIAKADNEPAIILNFAVFMNEWNLESRLVPVGENYNLPMVSVKQAVVPQFGKNTVITKRQFFYDIFHPSNDGHRVMADCLIHLFEEADAAEMPEEDSDFTRQPAIGADFEDVVLLDRANFEEFATISTRGFEGSDKEIQYVERDLNNFPSPEFENHWAKTENVTDAEFVMTLTCKNIVLVSKDSGSPQFGKADVYVDDKLALTADPLVNGWNHCNPQIILNERESKEHTVKIVMHPGEEEKLFTILGFGVTL
;
A
#
# COMPACT_ATOMS: atom_id res chain seq x y z
N MET A 1 -47.43 -11.31 23.84
CA MET A 1 -46.61 -12.17 24.71
C MET A 1 -45.69 -12.94 23.81
N ARG A 2 -44.37 -12.67 23.89
CA ARG A 2 -43.37 -13.54 23.23
C ARG A 2 -43.29 -14.82 24.04
N GLY A 3 -43.52 -15.99 23.42
CA GLY A 3 -43.32 -17.28 24.05
C GLY A 3 -41.89 -17.46 24.59
N PRO A 4 -41.67 -18.45 25.48
CA PRO A 4 -40.35 -18.71 26.00
C PRO A 4 -39.39 -19.02 24.84
N LYS A 5 -38.23 -18.34 24.77
CA LYS A 5 -37.15 -18.67 23.83
C LYS A 5 -36.71 -20.12 24.13
N ALA A 6 -36.66 -20.96 23.12
CA ALA A 6 -36.04 -22.27 23.25
C ALA A 6 -34.62 -22.13 23.79
N PRO A 7 -34.16 -23.03 24.69
CA PRO A 7 -32.79 -23.00 25.15
C PRO A 7 -31.83 -23.05 23.96
N LYS A 8 -30.85 -22.13 23.89
CA LYS A 8 -29.79 -22.18 22.89
C LYS A 8 -29.01 -23.49 23.10
N ASP A 9 -28.95 -24.35 22.10
CA ASP A 9 -28.08 -25.53 22.13
C ASP A 9 -26.64 -25.11 21.90
N PRO A 10 -25.78 -25.14 22.92
CA PRO A 10 -24.38 -24.73 22.79
C PRO A 10 -23.54 -25.70 21.95
N THR A 11 -24.10 -26.90 21.64
CA THR A 11 -23.41 -27.93 20.85
C THR A 11 -23.77 -27.88 19.36
N LYS A 12 -24.73 -27.03 18.98
CA LYS A 12 -25.17 -26.91 17.59
C LYS A 12 -24.07 -26.24 16.74
N LYS A 13 -23.46 -27.02 15.83
CA LYS A 13 -22.55 -26.47 14.81
C LYS A 13 -23.35 -25.54 13.88
N ARG A 14 -23.00 -24.25 13.87
CA ARG A 14 -23.61 -23.24 13.01
C ARG A 14 -22.77 -23.04 11.75
N PRO A 15 -23.38 -22.84 10.57
CA PRO A 15 -22.64 -22.35 9.41
C PRO A 15 -21.93 -21.04 9.73
N SER A 16 -20.78 -20.80 9.14
CA SER A 16 -20.04 -19.55 9.38
C SER A 16 -19.41 -18.98 8.11
N ILE A 17 -19.37 -17.67 8.03
CA ILE A 17 -18.68 -16.87 7.02
C ILE A 17 -17.36 -16.40 7.62
N TYR A 18 -16.24 -16.70 6.96
CA TYR A 18 -14.92 -16.23 7.37
C TYR A 18 -14.63 -14.86 6.79
N LEU A 19 -14.07 -13.97 7.62
CA LEU A 19 -13.56 -12.66 7.25
C LEU A 19 -12.04 -12.62 7.26
N MET A 20 -11.47 -13.35 8.21
CA MET A 20 -10.03 -13.62 8.29
C MET A 20 -9.87 -15.11 8.61
N LEU A 21 -9.02 -15.80 7.89
CA LEU A 21 -8.71 -17.21 8.11
C LEU A 21 -7.20 -17.35 8.20
N ASP A 22 -6.72 -17.65 9.41
CA ASP A 22 -5.31 -17.83 9.75
C ASP A 22 -4.42 -16.66 9.25
N LYS A 23 -4.89 -15.41 9.48
CA LYS A 23 -4.18 -14.20 9.05
C LYS A 23 -3.25 -13.67 10.13
N ASN A 24 -2.03 -13.35 9.74
CA ASN A 24 -1.10 -12.68 10.64
C ASN A 24 -1.58 -11.26 10.94
N ILE A 25 -1.48 -10.86 12.20
CA ILE A 25 -1.70 -9.51 12.69
C ILE A 25 -0.48 -9.09 13.53
N ALA A 26 -0.15 -7.80 13.50
CA ALA A 26 0.97 -7.26 14.28
C ALA A 26 0.63 -5.90 14.88
N GLY A 27 1.08 -5.68 16.10
CA GLY A 27 0.96 -4.38 16.76
C GLY A 27 1.85 -3.35 16.07
N ILE A 28 1.24 -2.35 15.45
CA ILE A 28 1.91 -1.21 14.83
C ILE A 28 1.65 0.02 15.70
N PRO A 29 2.69 0.75 16.16
CA PRO A 29 2.51 2.00 16.87
C PRO A 29 1.76 3.01 15.99
N ASP A 30 0.69 3.60 16.50
CA ASP A 30 -0.01 4.68 15.85
C ASP A 30 0.44 6.05 16.41
N ASN A 31 -0.01 7.14 15.76
CA ASN A 31 0.33 8.50 16.19
C ASN A 31 -0.23 8.90 17.55
N TYR A 32 -1.10 8.07 18.13
CA TYR A 32 -1.76 8.30 19.43
C TYR A 32 -1.14 7.47 20.57
N GLY A 33 -0.10 6.67 20.27
CA GLY A 33 0.59 5.82 21.24
C GLY A 33 -0.07 4.48 21.49
N ASN A 34 -1.04 4.06 20.66
CA ASN A 34 -1.58 2.71 20.70
C ASN A 34 -0.71 1.78 19.85
N CYS A 35 -0.68 0.50 20.22
CA CYS A 35 -0.07 -0.56 19.43
C CYS A 35 -1.19 -1.39 18.82
N ARG A 36 -1.53 -1.15 17.55
CA ARG A 36 -2.77 -1.61 16.94
C ARG A 36 -2.56 -2.14 15.53
N ASP A 37 -3.29 -3.20 15.18
CA ASP A 37 -3.54 -3.59 13.78
C ASP A 37 -4.97 -3.21 13.40
N THR A 38 -5.15 -2.59 12.25
CA THR A 38 -6.45 -2.15 11.74
C THR A 38 -6.74 -2.73 10.38
N ASN A 39 -7.91 -3.34 10.23
CA ASN A 39 -8.43 -3.86 8.98
C ASN A 39 -9.70 -3.09 8.60
N PHE A 40 -9.61 -2.23 7.61
CA PHE A 40 -10.74 -1.47 7.09
C PHE A 40 -11.66 -2.35 6.24
N MET A 41 -12.97 -2.34 6.56
CA MET A 41 -14.00 -3.15 5.93
C MET A 41 -14.93 -2.35 5.02
N GLU A 42 -14.99 -1.04 5.18
CA GLU A 42 -15.81 -0.18 4.34
C GLU A 42 -15.49 -0.36 2.85
N GLY A 43 -16.51 -0.70 2.05
CA GLY A 43 -16.37 -0.95 0.62
C GLY A 43 -15.60 -2.23 0.25
N ARG A 44 -15.10 -2.99 1.25
CA ARG A 44 -14.23 -4.16 1.04
C ARG A 44 -14.79 -5.45 1.61
N LEU A 45 -15.72 -5.37 2.56
CA LEU A 45 -16.22 -6.52 3.34
C LEU A 45 -16.67 -7.69 2.47
N LEU A 46 -17.51 -7.43 1.47
CA LEU A 46 -18.06 -8.49 0.62
C LEU A 46 -17.01 -9.12 -0.29
N GLN A 47 -16.11 -8.31 -0.82
CA GLN A 47 -15.00 -8.79 -1.66
C GLN A 47 -14.01 -9.61 -0.84
N GLN A 48 -13.73 -9.19 0.40
CA GLN A 48 -12.91 -9.95 1.36
C GLN A 48 -13.50 -11.34 1.62
N ILE A 49 -14.79 -11.41 1.89
CA ILE A 49 -15.50 -12.67 2.10
C ILE A 49 -15.42 -13.57 0.86
N LYS A 50 -15.70 -13.00 -0.33
CA LYS A 50 -15.60 -13.73 -1.61
C LYS A 50 -14.18 -14.19 -1.93
N GLY A 51 -13.16 -13.44 -1.52
CA GLY A 51 -11.76 -13.83 -1.64
C GLY A 51 -11.42 -15.09 -0.83
N ILE A 52 -12.15 -15.34 0.25
CA ILE A 52 -12.01 -16.55 1.08
C ILE A 52 -12.90 -17.67 0.56
N CYS A 53 -14.14 -17.39 0.14
CA CYS A 53 -15.10 -18.35 -0.41
C CYS A 53 -15.99 -17.65 -1.45
N ASP A 54 -15.72 -17.89 -2.72
CA ASP A 54 -16.43 -17.31 -3.86
C ASP A 54 -17.80 -17.93 -4.14
N GLU A 55 -18.05 -19.12 -3.59
CA GLU A 55 -19.32 -19.87 -3.73
C GLU A 55 -20.45 -19.34 -2.84
N ILE A 56 -20.20 -18.34 -1.96
CA ILE A 56 -21.26 -17.77 -1.11
C ILE A 56 -22.25 -16.98 -1.97
N ASP A 57 -23.55 -17.29 -1.79
CA ASP A 57 -24.65 -16.66 -2.49
C ASP A 57 -24.67 -15.13 -2.27
N ASP A 58 -24.81 -14.39 -3.37
CA ASP A 58 -24.88 -12.92 -3.35
C ASP A 58 -26.06 -12.38 -2.50
N ASP A 59 -27.17 -13.10 -2.40
CA ASP A 59 -28.31 -12.68 -1.59
C ASP A 59 -28.01 -12.80 -0.08
N ILE A 60 -27.11 -13.72 0.32
CA ILE A 60 -26.59 -13.77 1.70
C ILE A 60 -25.62 -12.60 1.94
N LEU A 61 -24.73 -12.34 0.98
CA LEU A 61 -23.75 -11.26 1.10
C LEU A 61 -24.40 -9.88 1.18
N LYS A 62 -25.44 -9.61 0.41
CA LYS A 62 -26.22 -8.35 0.47
C LYS A 62 -26.74 -8.03 1.87
N LEU A 63 -27.00 -9.04 2.71
CA LEU A 63 -27.41 -8.81 4.10
C LEU A 63 -26.28 -8.19 4.94
N LEU A 64 -25.02 -8.31 4.52
CA LEU A 64 -23.87 -7.73 5.22
C LEU A 64 -23.52 -6.30 4.77
N GLU A 65 -24.22 -5.77 3.75
CA GLU A 65 -24.00 -4.39 3.28
C GLU A 65 -24.38 -3.35 4.33
N HIS A 66 -25.40 -3.66 5.17
CA HIS A 66 -25.88 -2.78 6.24
C HIS A 66 -26.13 -3.53 7.54
N MET A 67 -26.04 -2.83 8.67
CA MET A 67 -26.20 -3.40 10.01
C MET A 67 -27.58 -4.04 10.25
N ASP A 68 -28.65 -3.57 9.59
CA ASP A 68 -29.97 -4.18 9.66
C ASP A 68 -30.00 -5.61 9.10
N GLY A 69 -29.26 -5.86 8.03
CA GLY A 69 -29.11 -7.19 7.44
C GLY A 69 -28.14 -8.05 8.26
N PHE A 70 -27.03 -7.48 8.73
CA PHE A 70 -26.07 -8.14 9.61
C PHE A 70 -26.76 -8.74 10.85
N THR A 71 -27.58 -7.97 11.58
CA THR A 71 -28.28 -8.45 12.77
C THR A 71 -29.31 -9.55 12.49
N LYS A 72 -29.83 -9.64 11.24
CA LYS A 72 -30.72 -10.73 10.80
C LYS A 72 -29.95 -12.00 10.45
N LEU A 73 -28.80 -11.84 9.79
CA LEU A 73 -27.98 -12.94 9.29
C LEU A 73 -27.12 -13.57 10.37
N VAL A 74 -26.44 -12.73 11.17
CA VAL A 74 -25.39 -13.14 12.10
C VAL A 74 -25.95 -13.43 13.48
N HIS A 75 -25.60 -14.60 14.03
CA HIS A 75 -25.90 -15.00 15.39
C HIS A 75 -24.83 -14.51 16.38
N SER A 76 -23.54 -14.71 16.02
CA SER A 76 -22.41 -14.35 16.86
C SER A 76 -21.15 -14.17 16.02
N ILE A 77 -20.22 -13.37 16.54
CA ILE A 77 -18.86 -13.25 16.00
C ILE A 77 -17.97 -14.22 16.77
N GLY A 78 -17.18 -15.04 16.07
CA GLY A 78 -16.14 -15.87 16.63
C GLY A 78 -14.77 -15.28 16.33
N VAL A 79 -13.96 -15.09 17.36
CA VAL A 79 -12.58 -14.57 17.24
C VAL A 79 -11.63 -15.54 17.95
N SER A 80 -10.72 -16.14 17.20
CA SER A 80 -9.65 -16.99 17.73
C SER A 80 -8.32 -16.35 17.40
N ILE A 81 -7.45 -16.18 18.41
CA ILE A 81 -6.13 -15.55 18.27
C ILE A 81 -5.06 -16.49 18.84
N THR A 82 -3.99 -16.71 18.08
CA THR A 82 -2.84 -17.49 18.50
C THR A 82 -1.59 -16.64 18.41
N ALA A 83 -0.86 -16.47 19.52
CA ALA A 83 0.42 -15.74 19.53
C ALA A 83 1.44 -16.42 18.62
N GLN A 84 2.29 -15.64 17.94
CA GLN A 84 3.39 -16.17 17.13
C GLN A 84 4.49 -16.81 17.97
N LYS A 85 4.68 -16.35 19.21
CA LYS A 85 5.68 -16.88 20.15
C LYS A 85 4.99 -17.60 21.30
N ASP A 86 5.52 -18.76 21.68
CA ASP A 86 4.93 -19.59 22.75
C ASP A 86 4.89 -18.88 24.10
N GLU A 87 5.88 -18.03 24.41
CA GLU A 87 5.94 -17.21 25.62
C GLU A 87 4.85 -16.13 25.70
N GLU A 88 4.20 -15.79 24.59
CA GLU A 88 3.16 -14.78 24.50
C GLU A 88 1.73 -15.35 24.58
N LYS A 89 1.57 -16.69 24.71
CA LYS A 89 0.27 -17.37 24.72
C LYS A 89 -0.65 -16.97 25.89
N ASP A 90 -0.07 -16.53 27.00
CA ASP A 90 -0.84 -16.04 28.16
C ASP A 90 -1.26 -14.57 28.02
N SER A 91 -0.92 -13.93 26.91
CA SER A 91 -1.31 -12.55 26.58
C SER A 91 -2.76 -12.49 26.08
N PHE A 92 -3.29 -11.27 26.03
CA PHE A 92 -4.61 -10.98 25.50
C PHE A 92 -4.54 -9.82 24.51
N ILE A 93 -5.16 -9.99 23.34
CA ILE A 93 -5.36 -8.92 22.37
C ILE A 93 -6.82 -8.47 22.48
N THR A 94 -7.06 -7.16 22.47
CA THR A 94 -8.42 -6.63 22.46
C THR A 94 -8.89 -6.50 21.02
N PHE A 95 -9.89 -7.31 20.65
CA PHE A 95 -10.60 -7.17 19.40
C PHE A 95 -11.67 -6.07 19.51
N THR A 96 -11.82 -5.25 18.48
CA THR A 96 -12.89 -4.27 18.35
C THR A 96 -13.48 -4.32 16.94
N MET A 97 -14.79 -4.55 16.84
CA MET A 97 -15.54 -4.25 15.61
C MET A 97 -16.08 -2.82 15.72
N GLN A 98 -15.64 -1.94 14.86
CA GLN A 98 -16.13 -0.57 14.75
C GLN A 98 -17.23 -0.50 13.69
N CYS A 99 -18.44 -0.10 14.10
CA CYS A 99 -19.49 0.29 13.18
C CYS A 99 -19.31 1.76 12.78
N TYR A 100 -19.59 2.09 11.54
CA TYR A 100 -19.69 3.49 11.11
C TYR A 100 -21.14 3.95 11.24
N GLY A 101 -21.33 5.17 11.70
CA GLY A 101 -22.64 5.74 12.03
C GLY A 101 -23.23 6.58 10.90
N LYS A 102 -24.56 6.67 10.87
CA LYS A 102 -25.31 7.52 9.92
C LYS A 102 -25.20 9.01 10.23
N ALA A 103 -25.15 9.37 11.52
CA ALA A 103 -25.11 10.77 11.96
C ALA A 103 -23.69 11.37 11.84
N ASP A 104 -22.69 10.61 12.27
CA ASP A 104 -21.27 10.92 12.11
C ASP A 104 -20.57 9.61 11.78
N LYS A 105 -20.05 9.51 10.56
CA LYS A 105 -19.51 8.29 10.00
C LYS A 105 -18.50 7.61 10.92
N TYR A 106 -17.54 8.35 11.45
CA TYR A 106 -16.43 7.81 12.22
C TYR A 106 -16.59 7.91 13.74
N GLY A 107 -17.41 8.84 14.22
CA GLY A 107 -17.52 9.18 15.63
C GLY A 107 -18.78 8.70 16.34
N SER A 108 -19.82 8.28 15.62
CA SER A 108 -21.12 7.98 16.23
C SER A 108 -21.56 6.52 16.19
N GLY A 109 -20.81 5.64 15.53
CA GLY A 109 -21.14 4.21 15.44
C GLY A 109 -20.74 3.43 16.69
N THR A 110 -21.41 2.30 16.91
CA THR A 110 -21.15 1.39 18.02
C THR A 110 -19.77 0.73 17.86
N GLN A 111 -19.07 0.59 18.99
CA GLN A 111 -17.86 -0.21 19.08
C GLN A 111 -18.15 -1.47 19.93
N VAL A 112 -17.95 -2.64 19.33
CA VAL A 112 -18.11 -3.94 19.99
C VAL A 112 -16.74 -4.48 20.32
N THR A 113 -16.41 -4.61 21.59
CA THR A 113 -15.08 -5.02 22.06
C THR A 113 -15.10 -6.35 22.77
N ALA A 114 -14.04 -7.15 22.60
CA ALA A 114 -13.82 -8.38 23.35
C ALA A 114 -12.32 -8.57 23.62
N LYS A 115 -12.00 -9.08 24.82
CA LYS A 115 -10.65 -9.47 25.20
C LYS A 115 -10.44 -10.93 24.81
N CYS A 116 -9.55 -11.18 23.86
CA CYS A 116 -9.29 -12.50 23.28
C CYS A 116 -7.96 -13.04 23.80
N PRO A 117 -7.91 -14.26 24.37
CA PRO A 117 -6.66 -14.89 24.77
C PRO A 117 -5.85 -15.29 23.54
N CYS A 118 -4.52 -15.23 23.63
CA CYS A 118 -3.60 -15.56 22.53
C CYS A 118 -3.21 -17.05 22.47
N ASN A 119 -4.05 -17.92 23.01
CA ASN A 119 -3.83 -19.37 23.10
C ASN A 119 -4.63 -20.19 22.06
N GLY A 120 -5.34 -19.53 21.13
CA GLY A 120 -6.18 -20.16 20.13
C GLY A 120 -7.61 -20.47 20.57
N GLU A 121 -7.98 -20.18 21.83
CA GLU A 121 -9.36 -20.35 22.29
C GLU A 121 -10.29 -19.33 21.62
N GLU A 122 -11.40 -19.80 21.04
CA GLU A 122 -12.34 -18.93 20.35
C GLU A 122 -13.27 -18.19 21.31
N VAL A 123 -13.26 -16.88 21.25
CA VAL A 123 -14.18 -16.00 21.97
C VAL A 123 -15.42 -15.75 21.11
N MET A 124 -16.59 -16.05 21.67
CA MET A 124 -17.89 -15.88 21.02
C MET A 124 -18.55 -14.59 21.50
N ILE A 125 -18.91 -13.69 20.58
CA ILE A 125 -19.58 -12.42 20.88
C ILE A 125 -20.99 -12.49 20.27
N PRO A 126 -22.04 -12.76 21.07
CA PRO A 126 -23.42 -12.86 20.58
C PRO A 126 -23.94 -11.51 20.09
N VAL A 127 -24.58 -11.47 18.94
CA VAL A 127 -25.13 -10.23 18.34
C VAL A 127 -26.22 -9.61 19.23
N ASP A 128 -27.01 -10.43 19.95
CA ASP A 128 -28.04 -9.94 20.86
C ASP A 128 -27.49 -9.30 22.17
N GLU A 129 -26.18 -9.42 22.43
CA GLU A 129 -25.46 -8.75 23.53
C GLU A 129 -24.75 -7.46 23.07
N MET A 130 -24.68 -7.22 21.76
CA MET A 130 -24.11 -6.00 21.20
C MET A 130 -25.11 -4.84 21.31
N ASN A 131 -24.63 -3.65 21.62
CA ASN A 131 -25.48 -2.44 21.70
C ASN A 131 -25.71 -1.79 20.31
N ILE A 132 -25.84 -2.61 19.27
CA ILE A 132 -26.14 -2.13 17.90
C ILE A 132 -27.48 -1.41 17.90
N ASN A 133 -27.52 -0.25 17.27
CA ASN A 133 -28.68 0.64 17.26
C ASN A 133 -28.97 1.20 15.85
N GLU A 134 -30.04 1.97 15.71
CA GLU A 134 -30.51 2.49 14.42
C GLU A 134 -29.53 3.48 13.75
N ASN A 135 -28.59 4.05 14.50
CA ASN A 135 -27.54 4.92 13.96
C ASN A 135 -26.41 4.15 13.28
N ASP A 136 -26.21 2.85 13.60
CA ASP A 136 -25.19 2.04 12.98
C ASP A 136 -25.57 1.72 11.54
N ASP A 137 -24.66 2.01 10.60
CA ASP A 137 -24.90 1.81 9.16
C ASP A 137 -24.18 0.58 8.62
N ILE A 138 -22.86 0.58 8.72
CA ILE A 138 -22.01 -0.48 8.17
C ILE A 138 -20.92 -0.93 9.18
N ILE A 139 -20.30 -2.09 8.91
CA ILE A 139 -19.05 -2.47 9.56
C ILE A 139 -17.93 -1.66 8.90
N GLY A 140 -17.30 -0.77 9.68
CA GLY A 140 -16.24 0.13 9.20
C GLY A 140 -14.84 -0.47 9.27
N ALA A 141 -14.49 -1.07 10.41
CA ALA A 141 -13.18 -1.65 10.64
C ALA A 141 -13.17 -2.72 11.74
N PHE A 142 -12.16 -3.58 11.67
CA PHE A 142 -11.74 -4.44 12.78
C PHE A 142 -10.39 -3.95 13.31
N HIS A 143 -10.28 -3.77 14.63
CA HIS A 143 -9.06 -3.38 15.30
C HIS A 143 -8.61 -4.49 16.24
N PHE A 144 -7.30 -4.66 16.33
CA PHE A 144 -6.64 -5.55 17.28
C PHE A 144 -5.64 -4.73 18.08
N ASP A 145 -5.95 -4.46 19.36
CA ASP A 145 -5.07 -3.70 20.26
C ASP A 145 -4.15 -4.66 20.99
N PHE A 146 -2.85 -4.49 20.79
CA PHE A 146 -1.79 -5.33 21.33
C PHE A 146 -1.30 -4.82 22.67
N PRO A 147 -1.03 -5.71 23.64
CA PRO A 147 -0.31 -5.35 24.85
C PRO A 147 1.19 -5.20 24.57
N GLU A 148 1.93 -4.51 25.43
CA GLU A 148 3.38 -4.28 25.28
C GLU A 148 4.21 -5.57 25.14
N ASN A 149 3.73 -6.70 25.66
CA ASN A 149 4.41 -7.98 25.65
C ASN A 149 3.99 -8.93 24.53
N CYS A 150 3.23 -8.47 23.55
CA CYS A 150 2.82 -9.26 22.40
C CYS A 150 2.94 -8.40 21.13
N GLN A 151 3.76 -8.84 20.16
CA GLN A 151 4.04 -8.07 18.94
C GLN A 151 3.36 -8.61 17.70
N GLY A 152 3.01 -9.91 17.69
CA GLY A 152 2.39 -10.56 16.54
C GLY A 152 1.57 -11.78 16.93
N ALA A 153 0.50 -12.01 16.16
CA ALA A 153 -0.38 -13.15 16.34
C ALA A 153 -0.98 -13.59 15.01
N CYS A 154 -1.65 -14.73 15.02
CA CYS A 154 -2.47 -15.22 13.92
C CYS A 154 -3.94 -15.17 14.35
N VAL A 155 -4.84 -14.68 13.50
CA VAL A 155 -6.26 -14.52 13.81
C VAL A 155 -7.14 -15.26 12.81
N THR A 156 -8.18 -15.92 13.34
CA THR A 156 -9.35 -16.38 12.59
C THR A 156 -10.57 -15.63 13.11
N LEU A 157 -11.25 -14.91 12.21
CA LEU A 157 -12.47 -14.13 12.47
C LEU A 157 -13.59 -14.63 11.58
N ARG A 158 -14.73 -14.97 12.18
CA ARG A 158 -15.89 -15.48 11.43
C ARG A 158 -17.23 -15.05 12.01
N PHE A 159 -18.25 -14.98 11.15
CA PHE A 159 -19.63 -14.74 11.52
C PHE A 159 -20.39 -16.07 11.52
N TYR A 160 -20.87 -16.51 12.67
CA TYR A 160 -21.78 -17.64 12.78
C TYR A 160 -23.21 -17.20 12.45
N LEU A 161 -23.90 -17.98 11.63
CA LEU A 161 -25.19 -17.60 11.08
C LEU A 161 -26.37 -17.99 11.96
N ASN A 162 -27.44 -17.21 11.87
CA ASN A 162 -28.74 -17.55 12.44
C ASN A 162 -29.34 -18.79 11.75
N ASP A 163 -30.33 -19.41 12.40
CA ASP A 163 -31.05 -20.55 11.83
C ASP A 163 -31.77 -20.14 10.54
N GLY A 164 -31.72 -21.03 9.56
CA GLY A 164 -32.32 -20.82 8.23
C GLY A 164 -31.35 -20.32 7.16
N TYR A 165 -30.14 -19.97 7.53
CA TYR A 165 -29.08 -19.61 6.59
C TYR A 165 -28.04 -20.73 6.48
N SER A 166 -27.50 -20.92 5.30
CA SER A 166 -26.43 -21.89 5.02
C SER A 166 -25.40 -21.28 4.07
N VAL A 167 -24.15 -21.64 4.25
CA VAL A 167 -23.02 -21.29 3.38
C VAL A 167 -22.14 -22.52 3.18
N PRO A 168 -21.34 -22.56 2.10
CA PRO A 168 -20.37 -23.64 1.90
C PRO A 168 -19.43 -23.77 3.10
N GLU A 169 -19.06 -25.01 3.44
CA GLU A 169 -17.96 -25.26 4.40
C GLU A 169 -16.63 -25.04 3.67
N ILE A 170 -15.71 -24.32 4.31
CA ILE A 170 -14.37 -24.09 3.78
C ILE A 170 -13.47 -25.23 4.26
N GLU A 171 -12.81 -25.89 3.32
CA GLU A 171 -11.70 -26.79 3.62
C GLU A 171 -10.47 -25.97 3.99
N VAL A 172 -9.72 -26.43 5.00
CA VAL A 172 -8.46 -25.79 5.41
C VAL A 172 -7.41 -26.07 4.34
N ASP A 173 -6.73 -25.01 3.88
CA ASP A 173 -5.64 -25.15 2.94
C ASP A 173 -4.47 -25.93 3.58
N PRO A 174 -3.82 -26.83 2.83
CA PRO A 174 -2.59 -27.44 3.31
C PRO A 174 -1.50 -26.37 3.46
N PRO A 175 -0.52 -26.56 4.36
CA PRO A 175 0.65 -25.68 4.41
C PRO A 175 1.35 -25.64 3.04
N ILE A 176 1.88 -24.47 2.69
CA ILE A 176 2.65 -24.29 1.46
C ILE A 176 3.98 -25.03 1.60
N ASP A 177 4.28 -25.90 0.64
CA ASP A 177 5.57 -26.59 0.53
C ASP A 177 6.52 -25.76 -0.36
N TYR A 178 7.28 -24.88 0.29
CA TYR A 178 8.24 -23.97 -0.37
C TYR A 178 9.47 -24.68 -0.95
N GLU A 179 9.67 -25.99 -0.65
CA GLU A 179 10.80 -26.76 -1.17
C GLU A 179 10.36 -27.75 -2.28
N SER A 180 9.09 -27.68 -2.72
CA SER A 180 8.60 -28.54 -3.76
C SER A 180 8.99 -28.07 -5.16
N ASN A 181 9.23 -29.00 -6.08
CA ASN A 181 9.44 -28.68 -7.50
C ASN A 181 8.29 -27.85 -8.11
N ALA A 182 7.05 -28.05 -7.62
CA ALA A 182 5.90 -27.30 -8.10
C ALA A 182 5.96 -25.81 -7.64
N TYR A 183 6.56 -25.55 -6.48
CA TYR A 183 6.82 -24.18 -6.03
C TYR A 183 7.91 -23.54 -6.91
N ASP A 184 9.01 -24.25 -7.16
CA ASP A 184 10.07 -23.76 -8.03
C ASP A 184 9.55 -23.43 -9.43
N GLU A 185 8.76 -24.32 -10.06
CA GLU A 185 8.12 -24.08 -11.34
C GLU A 185 7.16 -22.88 -11.32
N MET A 186 6.51 -22.60 -10.19
CA MET A 186 5.69 -21.40 -10.02
C MET A 186 6.56 -20.15 -10.01
N ILE A 187 7.68 -20.16 -9.29
CA ILE A 187 8.62 -19.02 -9.20
C ILE A 187 9.31 -18.77 -10.55
N GLU A 188 9.75 -19.80 -11.25
CA GLU A 188 10.34 -19.69 -12.60
C GLU A 188 9.44 -18.94 -13.58
N ARG A 189 8.12 -19.14 -13.53
CA ARG A 189 7.15 -18.42 -14.37
C ARG A 189 7.09 -16.92 -14.11
N SER A 190 7.62 -16.44 -12.97
CA SER A 190 7.66 -15.01 -12.68
C SER A 190 8.63 -14.25 -13.54
N LEU A 191 9.64 -14.89 -14.10
CA LEU A 191 10.67 -14.25 -14.92
C LEU A 191 10.09 -13.89 -16.30
N LEU A 192 9.51 -12.70 -16.41
CA LEU A 192 8.91 -12.22 -17.65
C LEU A 192 9.97 -11.85 -18.69
N ASN A 193 11.06 -11.24 -18.26
CA ASN A 193 12.21 -10.91 -19.09
C ASN A 193 13.48 -10.83 -18.23
N LEU A 194 14.50 -11.61 -18.56
CA LEU A 194 15.81 -11.45 -17.92
C LEU A 194 16.47 -10.13 -18.34
N GLY A 195 16.26 -9.72 -19.58
CA GLY A 195 16.72 -8.44 -20.13
C GLY A 195 18.24 -8.26 -20.11
N ASN A 196 18.66 -7.01 -20.09
CA ASN A 196 20.07 -6.65 -19.96
C ASN A 196 20.47 -6.60 -18.48
N VAL A 197 21.11 -7.64 -18.01
CA VAL A 197 21.55 -7.79 -16.62
C VAL A 197 22.91 -7.16 -16.30
N LYS A 198 23.52 -6.41 -17.22
CA LYS A 198 24.89 -5.88 -17.04
C LYS A 198 25.07 -5.08 -15.74
N ARG A 199 24.15 -4.15 -15.48
CA ARG A 199 24.19 -3.31 -14.28
C ARG A 199 23.92 -4.13 -13.02
N LEU A 200 22.96 -5.06 -13.06
CA LEU A 200 22.65 -5.96 -11.93
C LEU A 200 23.83 -6.88 -11.60
N LYS A 201 24.49 -7.46 -12.60
CA LYS A 201 25.71 -8.26 -12.40
C LYS A 201 26.83 -7.45 -11.77
N LYS A 202 27.04 -6.20 -12.21
CA LYS A 202 28.02 -5.31 -11.57
C LYS A 202 27.72 -5.11 -10.08
N ALA A 203 26.43 -4.90 -9.69
CA ALA A 203 26.02 -4.76 -8.30
C ALA A 203 26.24 -6.05 -7.49
N ILE A 204 25.88 -7.21 -8.06
CA ILE A 204 26.14 -8.53 -7.46
C ILE A 204 27.64 -8.77 -7.26
N GLU A 205 28.48 -8.48 -8.26
CA GLU A 205 29.92 -8.61 -8.15
C GLU A 205 30.53 -7.66 -7.09
N LYS A 206 30.03 -6.43 -6.96
CA LYS A 206 30.38 -5.51 -5.85
C LYS A 206 30.08 -6.15 -4.51
N ALA A 207 28.87 -6.69 -4.35
CA ALA A 207 28.43 -7.34 -3.10
C ALA A 207 29.34 -8.51 -2.73
N LYS A 208 29.66 -9.39 -3.70
CA LYS A 208 30.59 -10.54 -3.53
C LYS A 208 32.01 -10.13 -3.13
N ARG A 209 32.46 -8.94 -3.56
CA ARG A 209 33.78 -8.40 -3.16
C ARG A 209 33.73 -7.67 -1.81
N GLY A 210 32.61 -7.61 -1.11
CA GLY A 210 32.46 -6.87 0.14
C GLY A 210 32.40 -5.34 -0.03
N GLU A 211 32.24 -4.85 -1.26
CA GLU A 211 32.05 -3.42 -1.53
C GLU A 211 30.65 -2.96 -1.14
N LYS A 212 30.51 -1.68 -0.83
CA LYS A 212 29.19 -1.12 -0.48
C LYS A 212 28.22 -1.20 -1.66
N VAL A 213 27.05 -1.76 -1.42
CA VAL A 213 25.94 -1.84 -2.38
C VAL A 213 24.69 -1.25 -1.75
N VAL A 214 23.88 -0.56 -2.53
CA VAL A 214 22.58 -0.05 -2.10
C VAL A 214 21.49 -0.69 -2.97
N VAL A 215 20.56 -1.38 -2.32
CA VAL A 215 19.37 -1.95 -2.95
C VAL A 215 18.14 -1.15 -2.51
N ALA A 216 17.48 -0.50 -3.45
CA ALA A 216 16.35 0.38 -3.21
C ALA A 216 15.05 -0.16 -3.84
N TYR A 217 13.94 0.10 -3.18
CA TYR A 217 12.60 -0.27 -3.59
C TYR A 217 11.72 0.97 -3.62
N ILE A 218 11.06 1.23 -4.75
CA ILE A 218 10.10 2.32 -4.88
C ILE A 218 8.78 1.80 -5.41
N GLY A 219 7.66 2.19 -4.77
CA GLY A 219 6.34 1.69 -5.14
C GLY A 219 5.22 2.21 -4.26
N GLY A 220 4.08 1.55 -4.34
CA GLY A 220 2.88 1.85 -3.57
C GLY A 220 2.84 1.15 -2.21
N SER A 221 1.61 0.79 -1.77
CA SER A 221 1.36 0.11 -0.50
C SER A 221 2.02 -1.26 -0.39
N ILE A 222 2.10 -2.01 -1.50
CA ILE A 222 2.73 -3.34 -1.50
C ILE A 222 4.23 -3.22 -1.24
N THR A 223 4.88 -2.21 -1.81
CA THR A 223 6.30 -1.89 -1.54
C THR A 223 6.49 -1.35 -0.13
N GLN A 224 5.56 -0.54 0.40
CA GLN A 224 5.56 -0.15 1.82
C GLN A 224 5.53 -1.39 2.73
N GLY A 225 4.85 -2.46 2.30
CA GLY A 225 4.73 -3.73 2.99
C GLY A 225 3.34 -3.96 3.56
N ALA A 226 2.31 -3.29 3.05
CA ALA A 226 0.94 -3.51 3.50
C ALA A 226 0.52 -4.97 3.32
N GLY A 227 -0.10 -5.54 4.36
CA GLY A 227 -0.42 -6.96 4.45
C GLY A 227 0.67 -7.82 5.11
N ALA A 228 1.94 -7.41 5.07
CA ALA A 228 3.02 -8.05 5.81
C ALA A 228 2.93 -7.76 7.32
N LYS A 229 3.15 -8.76 8.15
CA LYS A 229 3.03 -8.66 9.61
C LYS A 229 4.17 -9.42 10.31
N PRO A 230 5.12 -8.73 10.95
CA PRO A 230 5.34 -7.28 10.94
C PRO A 230 5.92 -6.76 9.61
N ILE A 231 5.62 -5.52 9.24
CA ILE A 231 6.01 -4.91 7.95
C ILE A 231 7.52 -4.91 7.74
N HIS A 232 8.29 -4.55 8.76
CA HIS A 232 9.75 -4.39 8.65
C HIS A 232 10.54 -5.71 8.54
N GLU A 233 9.89 -6.87 8.80
CA GLU A 233 10.51 -8.19 8.71
C GLU A 233 9.93 -9.05 7.59
N MET A 234 8.66 -8.82 7.22
CA MET A 234 7.91 -9.73 6.37
C MET A 234 7.51 -9.13 5.02
N SER A 235 7.85 -7.86 4.74
CA SER A 235 7.60 -7.27 3.42
C SER A 235 8.49 -7.91 2.35
N TYR A 236 7.96 -8.04 1.12
CA TYR A 236 8.72 -8.59 0.01
C TYR A 236 10.03 -7.84 -0.25
N ALA A 237 10.00 -6.52 -0.05
CA ALA A 237 11.19 -5.69 -0.20
C ALA A 237 12.29 -6.10 0.80
N TYR A 238 11.94 -6.26 2.08
CA TYR A 238 12.90 -6.72 3.07
C TYR A 238 13.36 -8.17 2.84
N LEU A 239 12.42 -9.08 2.55
CA LEU A 239 12.75 -10.49 2.32
C LEU A 239 13.64 -10.69 1.10
N SER A 240 13.39 -10.00 -0.03
CA SER A 240 14.24 -10.08 -1.21
C SER A 240 15.60 -9.39 -1.02
N TYR A 241 15.65 -8.28 -0.26
CA TYR A 241 16.91 -7.70 0.19
C TYR A 241 17.73 -8.70 1.03
N ARG A 242 17.10 -9.37 2.01
CA ARG A 242 17.77 -10.41 2.79
C ARG A 242 18.25 -11.57 1.90
N GLY A 243 17.40 -12.02 0.98
CA GLY A 243 17.78 -13.06 0.01
C GLY A 243 18.95 -12.65 -0.88
N PHE A 244 19.05 -11.38 -1.28
CA PHE A 244 20.23 -10.83 -1.97
C PHE A 244 21.49 -10.90 -1.08
N CYS A 245 21.40 -10.47 0.18
CA CYS A 245 22.50 -10.51 1.13
C CYS A 245 23.00 -11.94 1.37
N GLU A 246 22.11 -12.89 1.61
CA GLU A 246 22.43 -14.29 1.89
C GLU A 246 23.15 -14.98 0.72
N ARG A 247 22.83 -14.61 -0.53
CA ARG A 247 23.41 -15.22 -1.73
C ARG A 247 24.69 -14.59 -2.19
N PHE A 248 24.85 -13.29 -1.98
CA PHE A 248 25.93 -12.53 -2.63
C PHE A 248 26.88 -11.84 -1.66
N THR A 249 26.76 -12.09 -0.34
CA THR A 249 27.72 -11.56 0.64
C THR A 249 28.20 -12.63 1.61
N ASP A 250 29.44 -12.49 2.06
CA ASP A 250 30.04 -13.39 3.07
C ASP A 250 29.83 -12.89 4.51
N ASN A 251 29.24 -11.69 4.70
CA ASN A 251 29.19 -10.97 5.97
C ASN A 251 27.77 -10.65 6.44
N ASP A 252 26.81 -11.49 6.07
CA ASP A 252 25.39 -11.34 6.40
C ASP A 252 24.79 -10.00 5.94
N GLY A 253 25.32 -9.45 4.82
CA GLY A 253 24.82 -8.22 4.22
C GLY A 253 25.32 -6.93 4.87
N ALA A 254 26.37 -6.98 5.72
CA ALA A 254 26.91 -5.79 6.39
C ALA A 254 27.41 -4.70 5.42
N ASN A 255 27.69 -5.06 4.16
CA ASN A 255 28.06 -4.14 3.08
C ASN A 255 26.89 -3.73 2.18
N VAL A 256 25.67 -4.20 2.45
CA VAL A 256 24.47 -3.87 1.64
C VAL A 256 23.52 -2.97 2.43
N THR A 257 23.17 -1.84 1.85
CA THR A 257 22.21 -0.91 2.43
C THR A 257 20.83 -1.14 1.82
N PHE A 258 19.81 -1.19 2.66
CA PHE A 258 18.40 -1.31 2.30
C PHE A 258 17.74 0.07 2.26
N VAL A 259 17.03 0.39 1.18
CA VAL A 259 16.21 1.60 1.06
C VAL A 259 14.80 1.20 0.66
N LYS A 260 13.82 1.54 1.49
CA LYS A 260 12.40 1.26 1.24
C LYS A 260 11.63 2.57 1.06
N ALA A 261 11.16 2.82 -0.15
CA ALA A 261 10.43 4.03 -0.55
C ALA A 261 9.01 3.67 -1.06
N GLY A 262 8.25 2.92 -0.26
CA GLY A 262 6.84 2.61 -0.53
C GLY A 262 5.91 3.62 0.14
N VAL A 263 4.91 4.14 -0.59
CA VAL A 263 3.87 5.04 -0.06
C VAL A 263 2.50 4.53 -0.46
N GLY A 264 1.69 4.16 0.53
CA GLY A 264 0.40 3.51 0.31
C GLY A 264 -0.57 4.32 -0.55
N GLY A 265 -1.22 3.64 -1.51
CA GLY A 265 -2.26 4.20 -2.36
C GLY A 265 -1.79 5.15 -3.46
N THR A 266 -0.48 5.31 -3.68
CA THR A 266 0.06 6.34 -4.57
C THR A 266 0.61 5.76 -5.88
N PRO A 267 0.36 6.41 -7.04
CA PRO A 267 0.84 6.00 -8.34
C PRO A 267 2.29 6.45 -8.60
N SER A 268 2.82 6.03 -9.74
CA SER A 268 4.16 6.43 -10.23
C SER A 268 4.31 7.94 -10.43
N GLU A 269 3.22 8.69 -10.63
CA GLU A 269 3.21 10.16 -10.62
C GLU A 269 3.81 10.74 -9.34
N LEU A 270 3.40 10.21 -8.17
CA LEU A 270 4.04 10.60 -6.92
C LEU A 270 5.43 9.98 -6.80
N GLY A 271 5.61 8.75 -7.30
CA GLY A 271 6.89 8.06 -7.31
C GLY A 271 8.00 8.89 -7.96
N MET A 272 7.76 9.46 -9.14
CA MET A 272 8.75 10.28 -9.84
C MET A 272 9.09 11.60 -9.11
N VAL A 273 8.09 12.22 -8.46
CA VAL A 273 8.29 13.47 -7.69
C VAL A 273 9.14 13.24 -6.44
N ARG A 274 8.89 12.14 -5.71
CA ARG A 274 9.54 11.85 -4.42
C ARG A 274 10.81 11.00 -4.53
N TYR A 275 11.21 10.56 -5.73
CA TYR A 275 12.37 9.69 -5.93
C TYR A 275 13.65 10.27 -5.33
N ASP A 276 13.93 11.55 -5.59
CA ASP A 276 15.14 12.20 -5.07
C ASP A 276 15.14 12.27 -3.55
N LYS A 277 13.99 12.55 -2.93
CA LYS A 277 13.83 12.61 -1.47
C LYS A 277 13.94 11.22 -0.84
N ASP A 278 13.17 10.26 -1.34
CA ASP A 278 12.93 8.99 -0.63
C ASP A 278 13.95 7.90 -0.96
N VAL A 279 14.53 7.93 -2.16
CA VAL A 279 15.46 6.91 -2.64
C VAL A 279 16.90 7.40 -2.58
N THR A 280 17.17 8.61 -3.06
CA THR A 280 18.55 9.11 -3.14
C THR A 280 18.92 10.08 -2.01
N ASN A 281 17.99 10.45 -1.14
CA ASN A 281 18.20 11.50 -0.14
C ASN A 281 18.88 12.72 -0.77
N PHE A 282 18.26 13.25 -1.85
CA PHE A 282 18.78 14.38 -2.63
C PHE A 282 20.22 14.18 -3.14
N GLY A 283 20.55 12.94 -3.54
CA GLY A 283 21.83 12.56 -4.13
C GLY A 283 22.92 12.10 -3.15
N GLU A 284 22.64 12.06 -1.85
CA GLU A 284 23.53 11.50 -0.84
C GLU A 284 23.64 9.96 -0.93
N ILE A 285 22.53 9.30 -1.28
CA ILE A 285 22.45 7.85 -1.50
C ILE A 285 22.53 7.58 -3.01
N LYS A 286 23.38 6.63 -3.39
CA LYS A 286 23.55 6.19 -4.78
C LYS A 286 23.15 4.73 -4.90
N PRO A 287 21.90 4.41 -5.27
CA PRO A 287 21.45 3.03 -5.42
C PRO A 287 22.23 2.29 -6.50
N ASP A 288 22.62 1.05 -6.25
CA ASP A 288 23.18 0.14 -7.25
C ASP A 288 22.08 -0.67 -7.95
N VAL A 289 20.98 -0.91 -7.23
CA VAL A 289 19.78 -1.61 -7.74
C VAL A 289 18.55 -0.85 -7.30
N VAL A 290 17.62 -0.61 -8.22
CA VAL A 290 16.29 -0.02 -7.93
C VAL A 290 15.18 -0.93 -8.46
N ILE A 291 14.33 -1.41 -7.57
CA ILE A 291 13.14 -2.18 -7.89
C ILE A 291 11.93 -1.22 -7.94
N VAL A 292 11.22 -1.19 -9.08
CA VAL A 292 10.09 -0.30 -9.36
C VAL A 292 8.80 -1.11 -9.39
N GLU A 293 7.85 -0.81 -8.49
CA GLU A 293 6.57 -1.53 -8.37
C GLU A 293 5.40 -0.54 -8.29
N PHE A 294 4.63 -0.39 -9.38
CA PHE A 294 3.43 0.43 -9.46
C PHE A 294 2.31 -0.22 -10.29
N ALA A 295 2.46 -1.49 -10.69
CA ALA A 295 1.57 -2.15 -11.64
C ALA A 295 0.09 -2.22 -11.22
N VAL A 296 -0.20 -2.00 -9.95
CA VAL A 296 -1.57 -1.95 -9.42
C VAL A 296 -1.98 -0.55 -8.96
N ASN A 297 -1.02 0.33 -8.65
CA ASN A 297 -1.30 1.69 -8.20
C ASN A 297 -1.51 2.68 -9.36
N ASP A 298 -0.94 2.37 -10.53
CA ASP A 298 -1.03 3.22 -11.74
C ASP A 298 -2.42 3.20 -12.42
N GLU A 299 -3.43 2.61 -11.77
CA GLU A 299 -4.83 2.88 -12.12
C GLU A 299 -5.17 4.37 -11.88
N GLY A 300 -4.56 4.98 -10.87
CA GLY A 300 -4.71 6.40 -10.54
C GLY A 300 -3.77 7.33 -11.34
N ASP A 301 -2.90 6.80 -12.21
CA ASP A 301 -1.98 7.60 -13.03
C ASP A 301 -2.72 8.30 -14.18
N GLU A 302 -2.86 9.64 -14.11
CA GLU A 302 -3.50 10.46 -15.15
C GLU A 302 -2.75 10.40 -16.49
N THR A 303 -1.46 10.04 -16.49
CA THR A 303 -0.59 10.06 -17.66
C THR A 303 -0.61 8.75 -18.45
N GLU A 304 -1.33 7.73 -17.97
CA GLU A 304 -1.42 6.42 -18.59
C GLU A 304 -0.05 5.76 -18.85
N GLY A 305 0.92 5.98 -17.96
CA GLY A 305 2.25 5.37 -17.97
C GLY A 305 3.41 6.31 -18.33
N VAL A 306 3.15 7.57 -18.74
CA VAL A 306 4.23 8.55 -18.99
C VAL A 306 5.01 8.82 -17.71
N SER A 307 4.34 8.92 -16.56
CA SER A 307 4.98 9.08 -15.25
C SER A 307 5.85 7.90 -14.88
N TYR A 308 5.39 6.68 -15.15
CA TYR A 308 6.16 5.45 -14.91
C TYR A 308 7.44 5.41 -15.76
N GLU A 309 7.34 5.66 -17.06
CA GLU A 309 8.52 5.68 -17.94
C GLU A 309 9.46 6.85 -17.60
N SER A 310 8.91 8.02 -17.22
CA SER A 310 9.69 9.17 -16.73
C SER A 310 10.52 8.80 -15.50
N LEU A 311 9.92 8.07 -14.53
CA LEU A 311 10.64 7.57 -13.35
C LEU A 311 11.77 6.60 -13.75
N VAL A 312 11.49 5.63 -14.63
CA VAL A 312 12.50 4.67 -15.13
C VAL A 312 13.68 5.40 -15.78
N ARG A 313 13.41 6.39 -16.63
CA ARG A 313 14.44 7.18 -17.30
C ARG A 313 15.20 8.08 -16.33
N LYS A 314 14.52 8.68 -15.35
CA LYS A 314 15.15 9.45 -14.27
C LYS A 314 16.16 8.61 -13.50
N ILE A 315 15.80 7.38 -13.12
CA ILE A 315 16.70 6.43 -12.47
C ILE A 315 17.89 6.09 -13.37
N ALA A 316 17.63 5.83 -14.65
CA ALA A 316 18.66 5.43 -15.62
C ALA A 316 19.71 6.49 -15.90
N LYS A 317 19.35 7.79 -15.77
CA LYS A 317 20.25 8.94 -15.98
C LYS A 317 21.28 9.16 -14.86
N ALA A 318 21.12 8.49 -13.71
CA ALA A 318 22.04 8.66 -12.59
C ALA A 318 23.48 8.24 -12.96
N ASP A 319 24.48 9.03 -12.58
CA ASP A 319 25.91 8.82 -12.93
C ASP A 319 26.46 7.45 -12.47
N ASN A 320 25.87 6.86 -11.44
CA ASN A 320 26.26 5.54 -10.91
C ASN A 320 25.63 4.36 -11.67
N GLU A 321 24.84 4.62 -12.72
CA GLU A 321 24.25 3.60 -13.61
C GLU A 321 23.53 2.46 -12.86
N PRO A 322 22.51 2.73 -12.03
CA PRO A 322 21.86 1.68 -11.26
C PRO A 322 21.17 0.65 -12.16
N ALA A 323 21.13 -0.61 -11.72
CA ALA A 323 20.26 -1.61 -12.31
C ALA A 323 18.79 -1.27 -11.99
N ILE A 324 17.91 -1.40 -12.98
CA ILE A 324 16.49 -1.16 -12.83
C ILE A 324 15.75 -2.47 -13.05
N ILE A 325 14.90 -2.85 -12.10
CA ILE A 325 14.07 -4.06 -12.17
C ILE A 325 12.61 -3.63 -12.07
N LEU A 326 11.80 -4.04 -13.04
CA LEU A 326 10.37 -3.78 -13.05
C LEU A 326 9.64 -4.96 -12.42
N ASN A 327 8.92 -4.73 -11.32
CA ASN A 327 8.19 -5.74 -10.58
C ASN A 327 6.68 -5.50 -10.70
N PHE A 328 5.94 -6.46 -11.25
CA PHE A 328 4.52 -6.35 -11.52
C PHE A 328 3.71 -7.17 -10.52
N ALA A 329 3.22 -6.51 -9.47
CA ALA A 329 2.29 -7.06 -8.50
C ALA A 329 0.90 -7.30 -9.12
N VAL A 330 0.01 -7.95 -8.37
CA VAL A 330 -1.37 -8.28 -8.80
C VAL A 330 -2.34 -8.13 -7.63
N PHE A 331 -3.58 -7.72 -7.90
CA PHE A 331 -4.68 -7.69 -6.92
C PHE A 331 -5.42 -9.03 -6.87
N MET A 332 -6.22 -9.23 -5.79
CA MET A 332 -6.98 -10.47 -5.57
C MET A 332 -7.96 -10.80 -6.71
N ASN A 333 -8.46 -9.81 -7.43
CA ASN A 333 -9.29 -9.97 -8.63
C ASN A 333 -8.48 -10.32 -9.89
N GLU A 334 -7.17 -10.65 -9.74
CA GLU A 334 -6.25 -11.03 -10.82
C GLU A 334 -5.90 -9.89 -11.78
N TRP A 335 -6.23 -8.64 -11.39
CA TRP A 335 -6.00 -7.45 -12.18
C TRP A 335 -4.65 -6.78 -11.87
N ASN A 336 -4.00 -6.28 -12.91
CA ASN A 336 -2.90 -5.33 -12.86
C ASN A 336 -2.73 -4.62 -14.22
N LEU A 337 -1.82 -3.66 -14.29
CA LEU A 337 -1.48 -2.90 -15.50
C LEU A 337 -0.19 -3.39 -16.19
N GLU A 338 0.22 -4.63 -15.98
CA GLU A 338 1.41 -5.21 -16.62
C GLU A 338 1.44 -4.95 -18.14
N SER A 339 0.31 -5.14 -18.84
CA SER A 339 0.22 -4.92 -20.29
C SER A 339 0.48 -3.48 -20.73
N ARG A 340 0.23 -2.48 -19.85
CA ARG A 340 0.55 -1.07 -20.11
C ARG A 340 2.04 -0.80 -19.90
N LEU A 341 2.66 -1.42 -18.90
CA LEU A 341 3.99 -1.08 -18.40
C LEU A 341 5.12 -1.93 -19.01
N VAL A 342 4.83 -3.15 -19.45
CA VAL A 342 5.79 -4.06 -20.13
C VAL A 342 6.50 -3.40 -21.32
N PRO A 343 5.82 -2.60 -22.19
CA PRO A 343 6.50 -1.92 -23.29
C PRO A 343 7.69 -1.05 -22.87
N VAL A 344 7.68 -0.48 -21.64
CA VAL A 344 8.81 0.29 -21.09
C VAL A 344 10.02 -0.64 -20.86
N GLY A 345 9.79 -1.79 -20.24
CA GLY A 345 10.84 -2.78 -19.99
C GLY A 345 11.40 -3.38 -21.28
N GLU A 346 10.53 -3.66 -22.27
CA GLU A 346 10.94 -4.16 -23.58
C GLU A 346 11.78 -3.12 -24.37
N ASN A 347 11.35 -1.85 -24.33
CA ASN A 347 12.05 -0.78 -25.05
C ASN A 347 13.51 -0.62 -24.61
N TYR A 348 13.76 -0.71 -23.30
CA TYR A 348 15.11 -0.57 -22.74
C TYR A 348 15.77 -1.93 -22.40
N ASN A 349 15.11 -3.04 -22.75
CA ASN A 349 15.56 -4.39 -22.45
C ASN A 349 15.89 -4.58 -20.96
N LEU A 350 14.95 -4.17 -20.07
CA LEU A 350 15.14 -4.26 -18.61
C LEU A 350 14.70 -5.62 -18.06
N PRO A 351 15.28 -6.07 -16.94
CA PRO A 351 14.77 -7.18 -16.16
C PRO A 351 13.36 -6.92 -15.67
N MET A 352 12.45 -7.90 -15.86
CA MET A 352 11.04 -7.81 -15.48
C MET A 352 10.58 -9.06 -14.75
N VAL A 353 9.90 -8.87 -13.63
CA VAL A 353 9.28 -9.91 -12.80
C VAL A 353 7.77 -9.70 -12.81
N SER A 354 7.01 -10.76 -13.14
CA SER A 354 5.56 -10.78 -13.07
C SER A 354 5.07 -11.71 -11.97
N VAL A 355 4.68 -11.14 -10.86
CA VAL A 355 4.02 -11.90 -9.77
C VAL A 355 2.72 -12.55 -10.26
N LYS A 356 1.98 -11.84 -11.13
CA LYS A 356 0.76 -12.35 -11.76
C LYS A 356 0.99 -13.67 -12.52
N GLN A 357 2.05 -13.75 -13.34
CA GLN A 357 2.39 -14.96 -14.10
C GLN A 357 2.74 -16.15 -13.19
N ALA A 358 3.34 -15.89 -12.04
CA ALA A 358 3.62 -16.91 -11.04
C ALA A 358 2.33 -17.44 -10.40
N VAL A 359 1.53 -16.55 -9.79
CA VAL A 359 0.51 -16.97 -8.80
C VAL A 359 -0.88 -17.18 -9.39
N VAL A 360 -1.31 -16.41 -10.41
CA VAL A 360 -2.69 -16.53 -10.95
C VAL A 360 -2.99 -17.93 -11.48
N PRO A 361 -2.08 -18.63 -12.17
CA PRO A 361 -2.31 -20.02 -12.56
C PRO A 361 -2.51 -20.99 -11.38
N GLN A 362 -2.14 -20.59 -10.16
CA GLN A 362 -2.29 -21.39 -8.95
C GLN A 362 -3.65 -21.21 -8.26
N PHE A 363 -4.42 -20.16 -8.58
CA PHE A 363 -5.67 -19.85 -7.91
C PHE A 363 -6.84 -20.79 -8.29
N GLY A 364 -6.59 -22.08 -8.44
CA GLY A 364 -7.53 -23.13 -8.81
C GLY A 364 -7.46 -24.35 -7.90
N LYS A 365 -7.84 -25.52 -8.42
CA LYS A 365 -7.74 -26.80 -7.70
C LYS A 365 -6.33 -27.39 -7.84
N ASN A 366 -5.85 -28.08 -6.79
CA ASN A 366 -4.52 -28.71 -6.72
C ASN A 366 -3.38 -27.69 -6.88
N THR A 367 -3.39 -26.69 -6.06
CA THR A 367 -2.52 -25.52 -6.18
C THR A 367 -1.35 -25.56 -5.21
N VAL A 368 -0.26 -24.92 -5.58
CA VAL A 368 0.91 -24.67 -4.71
C VAL A 368 0.55 -23.67 -3.62
N ILE A 369 -0.17 -22.62 -3.99
CA ILE A 369 -0.67 -21.58 -3.10
C ILE A 369 -2.09 -21.19 -3.51
N THR A 370 -3.01 -21.08 -2.56
CA THR A 370 -4.36 -20.60 -2.83
C THR A 370 -4.43 -19.07 -2.83
N LYS A 371 -5.47 -18.53 -3.47
CA LYS A 371 -5.74 -17.08 -3.45
C LYS A 371 -5.80 -16.52 -2.03
N ARG A 372 -6.48 -17.20 -1.11
CA ARG A 372 -6.62 -16.77 0.29
C ARG A 372 -5.33 -16.93 1.12
N GLN A 373 -4.41 -17.82 0.74
CA GLN A 373 -3.07 -17.85 1.35
C GLN A 373 -2.21 -16.68 0.85
N PHE A 374 -2.25 -16.40 -0.47
CA PHE A 374 -1.45 -15.33 -1.06
C PHE A 374 -1.89 -13.94 -0.59
N PHE A 375 -3.19 -13.66 -0.46
CA PHE A 375 -3.70 -12.33 -0.12
C PHE A 375 -4.06 -12.18 1.35
N TYR A 376 -3.66 -11.06 1.95
CA TYR A 376 -4.10 -10.59 3.26
C TYR A 376 -5.50 -9.99 3.18
N ASP A 377 -5.70 -9.08 2.23
CA ASP A 377 -6.97 -8.46 1.86
C ASP A 377 -7.11 -8.44 0.32
N ILE A 378 -8.08 -7.70 -0.21
CA ILE A 378 -8.35 -7.66 -1.65
C ILE A 378 -7.24 -7.00 -2.48
N PHE A 379 -6.31 -6.27 -1.85
CA PHE A 379 -5.23 -5.51 -2.50
C PHE A 379 -3.84 -6.03 -2.15
N HIS A 380 -3.63 -6.50 -0.92
CA HIS A 380 -2.30 -6.69 -0.36
C HIS A 380 -1.95 -8.16 -0.16
N PRO A 381 -0.71 -8.57 -0.44
CA PRO A 381 -0.23 -9.90 -0.13
C PRO A 381 -0.20 -10.16 1.38
N SER A 382 -0.40 -11.41 1.80
CA SER A 382 -0.13 -11.88 3.15
C SER A 382 1.38 -12.08 3.36
N ASN A 383 1.80 -12.56 4.54
CA ASN A 383 3.19 -12.95 4.76
C ASN A 383 3.67 -13.98 3.72
N ASP A 384 2.83 -14.98 3.41
CA ASP A 384 3.12 -15.98 2.37
C ASP A 384 3.18 -15.32 0.98
N GLY A 385 2.26 -14.40 0.68
CA GLY A 385 2.26 -13.65 -0.56
C GLY A 385 3.50 -12.76 -0.72
N HIS A 386 3.91 -12.05 0.32
CA HIS A 386 5.14 -11.26 0.33
C HIS A 386 6.39 -12.15 0.17
N ARG A 387 6.40 -13.35 0.78
CA ARG A 387 7.47 -14.32 0.58
C ARG A 387 7.56 -14.75 -0.89
N VAL A 388 6.45 -15.13 -1.50
CA VAL A 388 6.41 -15.50 -2.93
C VAL A 388 6.93 -14.36 -3.81
N MET A 389 6.51 -13.11 -3.55
CA MET A 389 7.02 -11.95 -4.29
C MET A 389 8.53 -11.78 -4.12
N ALA A 390 9.06 -12.01 -2.92
CA ALA A 390 10.48 -11.97 -2.66
C ALA A 390 11.22 -13.08 -3.40
N ASP A 391 10.71 -14.31 -3.38
CA ASP A 391 11.31 -15.46 -4.06
C ASP A 391 11.34 -15.25 -5.59
N CYS A 392 10.33 -14.57 -6.17
CA CYS A 392 10.34 -14.16 -7.58
C CYS A 392 11.52 -13.21 -7.91
N LEU A 393 11.79 -12.22 -7.04
CA LEU A 393 12.95 -11.33 -7.22
C LEU A 393 14.28 -12.04 -6.98
N ILE A 394 14.33 -12.92 -6.00
CA ILE A 394 15.52 -13.73 -5.70
C ILE A 394 15.87 -14.62 -6.88
N HIS A 395 14.88 -15.27 -7.51
CA HIS A 395 15.07 -16.04 -8.72
C HIS A 395 15.67 -15.18 -9.85
N LEU A 396 15.16 -13.96 -10.07
CA LEU A 396 15.77 -13.04 -11.03
C LEU A 396 17.25 -12.73 -10.69
N PHE A 397 17.58 -12.53 -9.40
CA PHE A 397 18.97 -12.26 -9.00
C PHE A 397 19.89 -13.46 -9.29
N GLU A 398 19.42 -14.67 -9.06
CA GLU A 398 20.16 -15.92 -9.34
C GLU A 398 20.35 -16.11 -10.85
N GLU A 399 19.33 -15.92 -11.65
CA GLU A 399 19.40 -15.99 -13.12
C GLU A 399 20.34 -14.92 -13.69
N ALA A 400 20.29 -13.70 -13.13
CA ALA A 400 21.21 -12.64 -13.52
C ALA A 400 22.68 -12.97 -13.17
N ASP A 401 22.92 -13.57 -12.00
CA ASP A 401 24.28 -14.00 -11.60
C ASP A 401 24.80 -15.13 -12.50
N ALA A 402 23.95 -16.08 -12.88
CA ALA A 402 24.31 -17.20 -13.75
C ALA A 402 24.51 -16.78 -15.22
N ALA A 403 23.85 -15.74 -15.68
CA ALA A 403 23.92 -15.29 -17.07
C ALA A 403 25.33 -14.80 -17.45
N GLU A 404 25.66 -14.80 -18.75
CA GLU A 404 26.87 -14.15 -19.24
C GLU A 404 26.76 -12.62 -19.10
N MET A 405 27.93 -11.95 -18.85
CA MET A 405 27.98 -10.49 -18.78
C MET A 405 27.69 -9.90 -20.17
N PRO A 406 26.61 -9.09 -20.36
CA PRO A 406 26.37 -8.44 -21.65
C PRO A 406 27.50 -7.48 -22.05
N GLU A 407 27.87 -7.48 -23.33
CA GLU A 407 28.89 -6.57 -23.84
C GLU A 407 28.40 -5.10 -23.80
N GLU A 408 27.18 -4.84 -24.25
CA GLU A 408 26.58 -3.51 -24.29
C GLU A 408 25.62 -3.33 -23.10
N ASP A 409 25.37 -2.07 -22.70
CA ASP A 409 24.38 -1.71 -21.71
C ASP A 409 23.01 -1.48 -22.35
N SER A 410 21.97 -1.31 -21.53
CA SER A 410 20.65 -0.84 -21.98
C SER A 410 20.76 0.54 -22.61
N ASP A 411 20.08 0.73 -23.74
CA ASP A 411 20.11 1.99 -24.50
C ASP A 411 18.93 2.89 -24.11
N PHE A 412 19.18 3.81 -23.17
CA PHE A 412 18.20 4.80 -22.73
C PHE A 412 18.14 6.06 -23.64
N THR A 413 18.90 6.08 -24.74
CA THR A 413 18.80 7.16 -25.75
C THR A 413 17.65 6.93 -26.73
N ARG A 414 17.03 5.76 -26.71
CA ARG A 414 15.86 5.43 -27.53
C ARG A 414 14.71 6.38 -27.22
N GLN A 415 13.85 6.56 -28.22
CA GLN A 415 12.57 7.25 -27.99
C GLN A 415 11.77 6.50 -26.93
N PRO A 416 11.10 7.21 -26.03
CA PRO A 416 10.23 6.58 -25.04
C PRO A 416 9.17 5.69 -25.69
N ALA A 417 8.82 4.59 -25.05
CA ALA A 417 7.76 3.68 -25.47
C ALA A 417 6.36 4.29 -25.27
N ILE A 418 6.19 5.04 -24.18
CA ILE A 418 4.93 5.70 -23.80
C ILE A 418 5.16 7.22 -23.81
N GLY A 419 6.11 7.72 -23.04
CA GLY A 419 6.47 9.11 -22.91
C GLY A 419 7.39 9.37 -21.72
N ALA A 420 8.08 10.53 -21.72
CA ALA A 420 9.06 10.87 -20.69
C ALA A 420 9.04 12.37 -20.35
N ASP A 421 7.88 12.99 -20.36
CA ASP A 421 7.72 14.43 -20.18
C ASP A 421 8.26 14.91 -18.83
N PHE A 422 8.28 14.03 -17.80
CA PHE A 422 8.62 14.34 -16.41
C PHE A 422 9.96 13.71 -15.97
N GLU A 423 10.83 13.23 -16.87
CA GLU A 423 12.06 12.51 -16.48
C GLU A 423 13.06 13.36 -15.68
N ASP A 424 12.96 14.68 -15.75
CA ASP A 424 13.79 15.64 -14.99
C ASP A 424 13.02 16.34 -13.86
N VAL A 425 11.87 15.78 -13.43
CA VAL A 425 11.05 16.36 -12.36
C VAL A 425 11.83 16.39 -11.04
N VAL A 426 11.77 17.52 -10.33
CA VAL A 426 12.33 17.69 -8.99
C VAL A 426 11.21 18.07 -8.00
N LEU A 427 11.37 17.65 -6.75
CA LEU A 427 10.48 18.05 -5.67
C LEU A 427 10.79 19.49 -5.22
N LEU A 428 9.77 20.34 -5.24
CA LEU A 428 9.76 21.65 -4.65
C LEU A 428 8.84 21.64 -3.43
N ASP A 429 9.38 21.95 -2.26
CA ASP A 429 8.63 22.06 -1.01
C ASP A 429 9.04 23.31 -0.22
N ARG A 430 8.52 23.45 1.00
CA ARG A 430 8.78 24.60 1.86
C ARG A 430 10.26 24.75 2.27
N ALA A 431 11.05 23.68 2.19
CA ALA A 431 12.46 23.71 2.58
C ALA A 431 13.39 24.22 1.46
N ASN A 432 13.00 24.02 0.18
CA ASN A 432 13.90 24.27 -0.97
C ASN A 432 13.32 25.24 -2.02
N PHE A 433 12.11 25.79 -1.85
CA PHE A 433 11.43 26.55 -2.89
C PHE A 433 12.23 27.77 -3.40
N GLU A 434 13.04 28.40 -2.55
CA GLU A 434 13.83 29.59 -2.92
C GLU A 434 14.83 29.34 -4.05
N GLU A 435 15.19 28.08 -4.28
CA GLU A 435 16.08 27.67 -5.37
C GLU A 435 15.36 27.69 -6.74
N PHE A 436 14.04 27.56 -6.76
CA PHE A 436 13.24 27.33 -7.97
C PHE A 436 12.21 28.41 -8.24
N ALA A 437 11.66 29.04 -7.19
CA ALA A 437 10.45 29.84 -7.30
C ALA A 437 10.45 31.04 -6.34
N THR A 438 9.62 32.04 -6.69
CA THR A 438 9.18 33.06 -5.74
C THR A 438 7.80 32.72 -5.25
N ILE A 439 7.60 32.64 -3.92
CA ILE A 439 6.35 32.21 -3.29
C ILE A 439 5.83 33.29 -2.33
N SER A 440 4.51 33.52 -2.39
CA SER A 440 3.74 34.25 -1.39
C SER A 440 2.72 33.32 -0.76
N THR A 441 2.73 33.17 0.56
CA THR A 441 1.96 32.16 1.29
C THR A 441 0.84 32.74 2.13
N ARG A 442 0.30 33.92 1.77
CA ARG A 442 -0.73 34.59 2.57
C ARG A 442 -1.82 33.61 3.05
N GLY A 443 -1.83 33.32 4.35
CA GLY A 443 -2.74 32.38 4.98
C GLY A 443 -2.41 30.89 4.77
N PHE A 444 -1.25 30.55 4.16
CA PHE A 444 -0.74 29.17 4.02
C PHE A 444 0.56 28.95 4.80
N GLU A 445 0.76 29.68 5.89
CA GLU A 445 1.93 29.54 6.77
C GLU A 445 1.77 28.43 7.82
N GLY A 446 0.61 27.81 7.91
CA GLY A 446 0.28 26.77 8.88
C GLY A 446 1.07 25.48 8.71
N SER A 447 0.84 24.54 9.62
CA SER A 447 1.37 23.17 9.59
C SER A 447 0.24 22.19 9.88
N ASP A 448 0.20 21.09 9.13
CA ASP A 448 -0.74 19.99 9.30
C ASP A 448 -0.04 18.82 10.00
N LYS A 449 -0.65 18.28 11.06
CA LYS A 449 -0.10 17.16 11.84
C LYS A 449 -0.69 15.82 11.42
N GLU A 450 -1.73 15.83 10.60
CA GLU A 450 -2.48 14.65 10.18
C GLU A 450 -2.22 14.32 8.71
N ILE A 451 -0.97 14.36 8.27
CA ILE A 451 -0.57 13.95 6.92
C ILE A 451 -0.37 12.44 6.86
N GLN A 452 -0.15 11.89 5.64
CA GLN A 452 0.13 10.48 5.47
C GLN A 452 1.47 10.10 6.10
N TYR A 453 1.46 9.02 6.90
CA TYR A 453 2.65 8.44 7.53
C TYR A 453 3.02 7.13 6.84
N VAL A 454 4.30 6.85 6.75
CA VAL A 454 4.86 5.65 6.10
C VAL A 454 5.91 4.98 6.98
N GLU A 455 5.99 3.66 6.91
CA GLU A 455 7.00 2.85 7.60
C GLU A 455 8.21 2.67 6.69
N ARG A 456 9.27 3.45 6.94
CA ARG A 456 10.50 3.44 6.13
C ARG A 456 11.63 2.67 6.77
N ASP A 457 11.72 2.69 8.09
CA ASP A 457 12.81 2.08 8.82
C ASP A 457 12.52 0.62 9.22
N LEU A 458 13.58 -0.08 9.62
CA LEU A 458 13.48 -1.46 10.08
C LEU A 458 12.92 -1.59 11.50
N ASN A 459 12.62 -0.49 12.18
CA ASN A 459 12.03 -0.47 13.52
C ASN A 459 10.52 -0.29 13.49
N ASN A 460 9.93 -0.17 12.30
CA ASN A 460 8.49 -0.01 12.09
C ASN A 460 7.89 1.24 12.76
N PHE A 461 8.65 2.33 12.79
CA PHE A 461 8.16 3.63 13.23
C PHE A 461 7.69 4.46 12.04
N PRO A 462 6.38 4.76 11.94
CA PRO A 462 5.89 5.59 10.84
C PRO A 462 6.40 7.03 10.96
N SER A 463 6.75 7.62 9.84
CA SER A 463 7.16 9.02 9.70
C SER A 463 6.30 9.75 8.68
N PRO A 464 6.13 11.09 8.80
CA PRO A 464 5.36 11.85 7.84
C PRO A 464 6.01 11.81 6.45
N GLU A 465 5.18 11.63 5.39
CA GLU A 465 5.70 11.58 4.02
C GLU A 465 6.19 12.96 3.55
N PHE A 466 5.44 14.02 3.81
CA PHE A 466 5.78 15.40 3.44
C PHE A 466 5.78 16.31 4.68
N GLU A 467 6.89 16.40 5.37
CA GLU A 467 7.01 17.26 6.57
C GLU A 467 7.15 18.75 6.24
N ASN A 468 7.71 19.09 5.06
CA ASN A 468 7.94 20.48 4.62
C ASN A 468 6.79 20.99 3.73
N HIS A 469 5.58 21.05 4.26
CA HIS A 469 4.37 21.43 3.53
C HIS A 469 3.88 22.83 3.91
N TRP A 470 2.90 23.33 3.13
CA TRP A 470 2.15 24.55 3.44
C TRP A 470 0.71 24.17 3.78
N ALA A 471 0.27 24.52 4.98
CA ALA A 471 -1.11 24.32 5.37
C ALA A 471 -1.82 25.66 5.54
N LYS A 472 -3.08 25.72 5.11
CA LYS A 472 -3.92 26.88 5.33
C LYS A 472 -4.14 27.08 6.82
N THR A 473 -3.90 28.29 7.29
CA THR A 473 -4.11 28.70 8.68
C THR A 473 -5.60 28.81 8.98
N GLU A 474 -6.04 28.27 10.11
CA GLU A 474 -7.43 28.39 10.57
C GLU A 474 -7.87 29.86 10.66
N ASN A 475 -9.14 30.11 10.36
CA ASN A 475 -9.80 31.41 10.43
C ASN A 475 -9.25 32.48 9.46
N VAL A 476 -8.40 32.14 8.50
CA VAL A 476 -7.99 33.03 7.41
C VAL A 476 -8.87 32.75 6.19
N THR A 477 -9.82 33.64 5.91
CA THR A 477 -10.80 33.45 4.81
C THR A 477 -10.33 33.98 3.47
N ASP A 478 -9.30 34.84 3.45
CA ASP A 478 -8.70 35.42 2.24
C ASP A 478 -7.31 34.81 1.95
N ALA A 479 -7.12 33.54 2.33
CA ALA A 479 -5.88 32.80 2.10
C ALA A 479 -5.61 32.64 0.59
N GLU A 480 -4.38 32.91 0.19
CA GLU A 480 -3.94 32.84 -1.19
C GLU A 480 -2.47 32.41 -1.24
N PHE A 481 -2.20 31.29 -1.91
CA PHE A 481 -0.85 30.85 -2.23
C PHE A 481 -0.54 31.24 -3.67
N VAL A 482 0.58 31.93 -3.89
CA VAL A 482 1.04 32.34 -5.22
C VAL A 482 2.48 31.92 -5.40
N MET A 483 2.77 31.18 -6.47
CA MET A 483 4.11 30.72 -6.83
C MET A 483 4.41 31.13 -8.28
N THR A 484 5.56 31.78 -8.51
CA THR A 484 6.07 32.13 -9.84
C THR A 484 7.39 31.41 -10.08
N LEU A 485 7.49 30.67 -11.16
CA LEU A 485 8.67 29.90 -11.52
C LEU A 485 8.77 29.73 -13.04
N THR A 486 9.98 29.43 -13.53
CA THR A 486 10.22 29.05 -14.93
C THR A 486 10.28 27.52 -15.05
N CYS A 487 9.32 26.93 -15.75
CA CYS A 487 9.21 25.47 -15.86
C CYS A 487 8.40 25.07 -17.11
N LYS A 488 8.38 23.77 -17.42
CA LYS A 488 7.50 23.19 -18.46
C LYS A 488 6.40 22.29 -17.90
N ASN A 489 6.61 21.69 -16.72
CA ASN A 489 5.62 20.81 -16.08
C ASN A 489 5.48 21.15 -14.61
N ILE A 490 4.25 21.01 -14.09
CA ILE A 490 3.97 21.16 -12.65
C ILE A 490 2.98 20.05 -12.24
N VAL A 491 3.37 19.29 -11.23
CA VAL A 491 2.50 18.35 -10.50
C VAL A 491 2.25 18.96 -9.12
N LEU A 492 1.01 19.27 -8.80
CA LEU A 492 0.61 19.63 -7.43
C LEU A 492 0.51 18.35 -6.61
N VAL A 493 1.13 18.31 -5.44
CA VAL A 493 0.88 17.27 -4.43
C VAL A 493 0.07 17.90 -3.32
N SER A 494 -1.20 17.51 -3.21
CA SER A 494 -2.11 17.96 -2.16
C SER A 494 -2.44 16.83 -1.19
N LYS A 495 -2.91 17.19 0.02
CA LYS A 495 -3.41 16.23 0.98
C LYS A 495 -4.87 15.90 0.69
N ASP A 496 -5.19 14.60 0.61
CA ASP A 496 -6.56 14.12 0.83
C ASP A 496 -6.83 13.92 2.32
N SER A 497 -8.11 13.96 2.71
CA SER A 497 -8.53 13.82 4.09
C SER A 497 -9.92 13.18 4.20
N GLY A 498 -10.16 12.39 5.26
CA GLY A 498 -11.50 11.96 5.65
C GLY A 498 -12.26 12.96 6.51
N SER A 499 -11.63 14.08 6.90
CA SER A 499 -12.23 15.06 7.81
C SER A 499 -13.05 16.12 7.06
N PRO A 500 -14.29 16.39 7.46
CA PRO A 500 -15.12 17.44 6.86
C PRO A 500 -14.62 18.88 7.15
N GLN A 501 -13.56 19.04 7.92
CA GLN A 501 -12.87 20.32 8.14
C GLN A 501 -12.08 20.76 6.91
N PHE A 502 -11.69 19.82 6.04
CA PHE A 502 -11.03 20.11 4.77
C PHE A 502 -12.04 20.47 3.69
N GLY A 503 -11.62 21.30 2.75
CA GLY A 503 -12.46 21.77 1.66
C GLY A 503 -11.68 21.99 0.38
N LYS A 504 -12.42 22.23 -0.70
CA LYS A 504 -11.88 22.39 -2.06
C LYS A 504 -11.05 23.65 -2.18
N ALA A 505 -10.03 23.57 -3.06
CA ALA A 505 -9.24 24.71 -3.47
C ALA A 505 -9.19 24.80 -5.00
N ASP A 506 -9.35 26.00 -5.53
CA ASP A 506 -9.21 26.30 -6.95
C ASP A 506 -7.74 26.60 -7.26
N VAL A 507 -7.20 25.89 -8.22
CA VAL A 507 -5.81 25.98 -8.69
C VAL A 507 -5.79 26.63 -10.07
N TYR A 508 -5.15 27.80 -10.15
CA TYR A 508 -5.00 28.55 -11.39
C TYR A 508 -3.54 28.50 -11.87
N VAL A 509 -3.35 28.35 -13.16
CA VAL A 509 -2.07 28.57 -13.83
C VAL A 509 -2.25 29.67 -14.86
N ASP A 510 -1.46 30.74 -14.76
CA ASP A 510 -1.55 31.94 -15.63
C ASP A 510 -2.98 32.50 -15.72
N ASP A 511 -3.61 32.67 -14.54
CA ASP A 511 -5.00 33.13 -14.37
C ASP A 511 -6.10 32.23 -14.95
N LYS A 512 -5.77 31.03 -15.45
CA LYS A 512 -6.74 30.05 -15.92
C LYS A 512 -6.91 28.96 -14.87
N LEU A 513 -8.16 28.60 -14.57
CA LEU A 513 -8.45 27.46 -13.69
C LEU A 513 -7.91 26.18 -14.34
N ALA A 514 -6.91 25.57 -13.72
CA ALA A 514 -6.36 24.30 -14.12
C ALA A 514 -7.21 23.13 -13.55
N LEU A 515 -7.52 23.18 -12.26
CA LEU A 515 -8.41 22.22 -11.59
C LEU A 515 -8.99 22.80 -10.29
N THR A 516 -9.99 22.14 -9.75
CA THR A 516 -10.46 22.30 -8.37
C THR A 516 -10.04 21.05 -7.59
N ALA A 517 -9.05 21.17 -6.72
CA ALA A 517 -8.59 20.07 -5.88
C ALA A 517 -9.62 19.80 -4.77
N ASP A 518 -10.10 18.56 -4.68
CA ASP A 518 -11.07 18.12 -3.67
C ASP A 518 -10.42 17.13 -2.70
N PRO A 519 -10.07 17.52 -1.48
CA PRO A 519 -9.38 16.66 -0.53
C PRO A 519 -10.26 15.52 0.03
N LEU A 520 -11.57 15.52 -0.24
CA LEU A 520 -12.50 14.53 0.31
C LEU A 520 -12.77 13.34 -0.63
N VAL A 521 -12.20 13.33 -1.83
CA VAL A 521 -12.46 12.28 -2.84
C VAL A 521 -12.05 10.89 -2.33
N ASN A 522 -10.87 10.76 -1.75
CA ASN A 522 -10.37 9.47 -1.27
C ASN A 522 -10.81 9.13 0.16
N GLY A 523 -11.24 10.10 0.95
CA GLY A 523 -11.81 9.89 2.28
C GLY A 523 -10.82 9.45 3.38
N TRP A 524 -9.49 9.57 3.15
CA TRP A 524 -8.45 9.26 4.12
C TRP A 524 -7.20 10.14 3.89
N ASN A 525 -6.27 10.17 4.85
CA ASN A 525 -5.04 10.95 4.73
C ASN A 525 -4.12 10.35 3.68
N HIS A 526 -4.03 10.99 2.53
CA HIS A 526 -3.36 10.50 1.34
C HIS A 526 -2.60 11.63 0.64
N CYS A 527 -1.48 11.31 0.03
CA CYS A 527 -0.71 12.23 -0.81
C CYS A 527 -1.20 12.12 -2.25
N ASN A 528 -1.91 13.13 -2.72
CA ASN A 528 -2.58 13.13 -4.02
C ASN A 528 -1.80 13.97 -5.04
N PRO A 529 -1.11 13.35 -6.02
CA PRO A 529 -0.48 14.06 -7.12
C PRO A 529 -1.52 14.41 -8.19
N GLN A 530 -1.45 15.62 -8.74
CA GLN A 530 -2.34 16.13 -9.78
C GLN A 530 -1.55 16.98 -10.76
N ILE A 531 -1.59 16.69 -12.05
CA ILE A 531 -0.88 17.45 -13.07
C ILE A 531 -1.65 18.73 -13.35
N ILE A 532 -1.04 19.89 -13.09
CA ILE A 532 -1.64 21.21 -13.32
C ILE A 532 -1.05 21.93 -14.53
N LEU A 533 0.12 21.49 -15.01
CA LEU A 533 0.76 22.00 -16.22
C LEU A 533 1.59 20.90 -16.88
N ASN A 534 1.44 20.76 -18.20
CA ASN A 534 2.31 19.92 -19.04
C ASN A 534 2.51 20.61 -20.39
N GLU A 535 3.64 21.30 -20.56
CA GLU A 535 4.03 22.01 -21.78
C GLU A 535 5.37 21.48 -22.32
N ARG A 536 5.64 21.76 -23.59
CA ARG A 536 6.87 21.29 -24.24
C ARG A 536 8.08 22.17 -23.96
N GLU A 537 7.86 23.47 -23.72
CA GLU A 537 8.90 24.46 -23.58
C GLU A 537 8.80 25.10 -22.18
N SER A 538 9.96 25.30 -21.55
CA SER A 538 10.05 25.99 -20.27
C SER A 538 9.83 27.48 -20.45
N LYS A 539 8.90 28.06 -19.69
CA LYS A 539 8.64 29.50 -19.61
C LYS A 539 8.18 29.88 -18.20
N GLU A 540 8.12 31.17 -17.93
CA GLU A 540 7.61 31.66 -16.65
C GLU A 540 6.09 31.42 -16.53
N HIS A 541 5.70 30.79 -15.41
CA HIS A 541 4.31 30.53 -15.03
C HIS A 541 4.02 31.06 -13.65
N THR A 542 2.77 31.45 -13.42
CA THR A 542 2.25 31.79 -12.09
C THR A 542 1.16 30.80 -11.69
N VAL A 543 1.39 30.07 -10.60
CA VAL A 543 0.40 29.20 -9.94
C VAL A 543 -0.24 29.97 -8.82
N LYS A 544 -1.59 30.00 -8.77
CA LYS A 544 -2.35 30.58 -7.69
C LYS A 544 -3.33 29.55 -7.12
N ILE A 545 -3.32 29.36 -5.80
CA ILE A 545 -4.24 28.47 -5.10
C ILE A 545 -5.04 29.29 -4.08
N VAL A 546 -6.37 29.19 -4.18
CA VAL A 546 -7.32 29.83 -3.27
C VAL A 546 -8.41 28.85 -2.88
N MET A 547 -9.05 29.05 -1.75
CA MET A 547 -10.20 28.21 -1.39
C MET A 547 -11.35 28.38 -2.38
N HIS A 548 -12.04 27.28 -2.67
CA HIS A 548 -13.22 27.31 -3.54
C HIS A 548 -14.34 28.17 -2.91
N PRO A 549 -15.11 28.94 -3.72
CA PRO A 549 -16.18 29.79 -3.20
C PRO A 549 -17.17 29.02 -2.31
N GLY A 550 -17.36 29.51 -1.08
CA GLY A 550 -18.19 28.89 -0.05
C GLY A 550 -17.44 27.92 0.88
N GLU A 551 -16.15 27.70 0.65
CA GLU A 551 -15.30 26.83 1.48
C GLU A 551 -14.12 27.60 2.13
N GLU A 552 -14.20 28.94 2.18
CA GLU A 552 -13.10 29.83 2.64
C GLU A 552 -12.70 29.59 4.09
N GLU A 553 -13.61 29.03 4.92
CA GLU A 553 -13.32 28.68 6.32
C GLU A 553 -12.70 27.30 6.50
N LYS A 554 -12.68 26.48 5.43
CA LYS A 554 -12.13 25.12 5.46
C LYS A 554 -10.60 25.11 5.42
N LEU A 555 -10.03 23.95 5.75
CA LEU A 555 -8.59 23.69 5.67
C LEU A 555 -8.21 23.13 4.29
N PHE A 556 -6.97 23.38 3.90
CA PHE A 556 -6.35 22.78 2.72
C PHE A 556 -4.84 22.70 2.95
N THR A 557 -4.20 21.61 2.50
CA THR A 557 -2.76 21.40 2.67
C THR A 557 -2.09 21.11 1.33
N ILE A 558 -1.12 21.94 0.97
CA ILE A 558 -0.22 21.78 -0.16
C ILE A 558 1.01 21.03 0.35
N LEU A 559 1.19 19.77 -0.03
CA LEU A 559 2.30 18.93 0.42
C LEU A 559 3.61 19.30 -0.30
N GLY A 560 3.53 19.70 -1.57
CA GLY A 560 4.65 20.11 -2.38
C GLY A 560 4.28 20.17 -3.86
N PHE A 561 5.28 20.37 -4.70
CA PHE A 561 5.13 20.37 -6.16
C PHE A 561 6.24 19.53 -6.80
N GLY A 562 5.90 18.77 -7.83
CA GLY A 562 6.86 18.24 -8.78
C GLY A 562 7.03 19.25 -9.91
N VAL A 563 8.24 19.70 -10.20
CA VAL A 563 8.48 20.69 -11.26
C VAL A 563 9.56 20.20 -12.21
N THR A 564 9.36 20.39 -13.52
CA THR A 564 10.38 20.17 -14.53
C THR A 564 10.77 21.52 -15.12
N LEU A 565 12.03 21.94 -14.89
CA LEU A 565 12.54 23.28 -15.22
C LEU A 565 12.79 23.47 -16.71
#